data_d57d5b6b1175bae17f78be88fcd6988d
#
_entry.id   d57d5b6b1175bae17f78be88fcd6988d
#
_cell.length_a   1.000
_cell.length_b   1.000
_cell.length_c   1.000
_cell.angle_alpha   90.00
_cell.angle_beta   90.00
_cell.angle_gamma   90.00
#
_symmetry.space_group_name_H-M   'P 1'
#
loop_
_entity.id
_entity.type
_entity.pdbx_description
1 polymer ?
#
loop_
_entity_poly.entity_id
_entity_poly.type
_entity_poly.pdbx_seq_one_letter_code
_entity_poly.pdbx_strand_id
1 'polypeptide(L)'
;MFFTFIFFGAQSKAQGNLQFNQVLHLEITCCTASTFTVPVGKVWKIEGSMAYTNNYPTRISAINGNPMEAYLTGYTYLNYGILPIPLPYWLPTNTQVSFSTGNTIGYKGYVSIIEFNVIP
;
A
#
# COMPACT_ATOMS: atom_id res chain seq x y z
N MET A 1 -10.30 -34.86 -20.59
CA MET A 1 -10.55 -33.56 -21.19
C MET A 1 -11.53 -32.71 -20.40
N PHE A 2 -12.63 -33.26 -20.02
CA PHE A 2 -13.64 -32.59 -19.19
C PHE A 2 -13.07 -32.18 -17.82
N PHE A 3 -12.26 -33.02 -17.23
CA PHE A 3 -11.63 -32.81 -15.93
C PHE A 3 -10.67 -31.62 -15.96
N THR A 4 -9.96 -31.44 -17.05
CA THR A 4 -9.02 -30.33 -17.22
C THR A 4 -9.72 -28.98 -17.25
N PHE A 5 -10.91 -28.93 -17.83
CA PHE A 5 -11.74 -27.73 -17.90
C PHE A 5 -12.14 -27.22 -16.52
N ILE A 6 -12.56 -28.14 -15.64
CA ILE A 6 -12.95 -27.79 -14.26
C ILE A 6 -11.76 -27.23 -13.50
N PHE A 7 -10.57 -27.77 -13.71
CA PHE A 7 -9.35 -27.33 -13.06
C PHE A 7 -8.99 -25.91 -13.46
N PHE A 8 -9.06 -25.56 -14.75
CA PHE A 8 -8.79 -24.21 -15.22
C PHE A 8 -9.80 -23.21 -14.67
N GLY A 9 -11.06 -23.58 -14.56
CA GLY A 9 -12.08 -22.73 -13.99
C GLY A 9 -11.78 -22.38 -12.54
N ALA A 10 -11.31 -23.34 -11.75
CA ALA A 10 -10.93 -23.11 -10.36
C ALA A 10 -9.73 -22.16 -10.24
N GLN A 11 -8.73 -22.31 -11.10
CA GLN A 11 -7.59 -21.43 -11.11
C GLN A 11 -7.97 -19.99 -11.48
N SER A 12 -8.82 -19.81 -12.47
CA SER A 12 -9.30 -18.49 -12.85
C SER A 12 -10.00 -17.79 -11.70
N LYS A 13 -10.79 -18.51 -10.92
CA LYS A 13 -11.44 -17.95 -9.75
C LYS A 13 -10.44 -17.50 -8.68
N ALA A 14 -9.37 -18.27 -8.48
CA ALA A 14 -8.34 -17.94 -7.51
C ALA A 14 -7.53 -16.70 -7.92
N GLN A 15 -7.38 -16.44 -9.22
CA GLN A 15 -6.52 -15.38 -9.73
C GLN A 15 -7.25 -14.12 -10.15
N GLY A 16 -8.51 -14.22 -10.55
CA GLY A 16 -9.20 -13.14 -11.25
C GLY A 16 -10.38 -12.52 -10.55
N ASN A 17 -10.61 -12.84 -9.29
CA ASN A 17 -11.84 -12.44 -8.64
C ASN A 17 -11.72 -11.13 -7.85
N LEU A 18 -11.12 -10.14 -8.46
CA LEU A 18 -11.06 -8.81 -7.87
C LEU A 18 -12.01 -7.89 -8.63
N GLN A 19 -12.80 -7.15 -7.89
CA GLN A 19 -13.71 -6.15 -8.44
C GLN A 19 -13.37 -4.80 -7.84
N PHE A 20 -13.24 -3.79 -8.69
CA PHE A 20 -12.99 -2.42 -8.22
C PHE A 20 -14.06 -1.98 -7.24
N ASN A 21 -13.65 -1.42 -6.10
CA ASN A 21 -14.57 -0.87 -5.11
C ASN A 21 -14.47 0.65 -5.02
N GLN A 22 -13.29 1.17 -4.70
CA GLN A 22 -13.13 2.61 -4.53
C GLN A 22 -11.66 3.01 -4.57
N VAL A 23 -11.43 4.31 -4.72
CA VAL A 23 -10.10 4.90 -4.55
C VAL A 23 -10.04 5.50 -3.15
N LEU A 24 -8.95 5.20 -2.44
CA LEU A 24 -8.66 5.79 -1.13
C LEU A 24 -7.50 6.77 -1.29
N HIS A 25 -7.66 7.94 -0.70
CA HIS A 25 -6.60 8.95 -0.68
C HIS A 25 -6.32 9.26 0.79
N LEU A 26 -5.31 8.59 1.34
CA LEU A 26 -5.03 8.65 2.76
C LEU A 26 -4.08 9.79 3.07
N GLU A 27 -4.48 10.66 4.00
CA GLU A 27 -3.63 11.73 4.49
C GLU A 27 -2.80 11.20 5.66
N ILE A 28 -1.48 11.35 5.54
CA ILE A 28 -0.52 10.94 6.55
C ILE A 28 0.07 12.20 7.16
N THR A 29 -0.12 12.37 8.45
CA THR A 29 0.41 13.55 9.16
C THR A 29 1.67 13.19 9.94
N CYS A 30 2.64 14.11 9.96
CA CYS A 30 3.77 13.99 10.87
C CYS A 30 3.27 14.19 12.32
N CYS A 31 3.85 13.63 13.34
CA CYS A 31 5.12 12.91 13.35
C CYS A 31 4.91 11.55 14.00
N THR A 32 3.70 11.06 13.94
CA THR A 32 3.33 9.74 14.41
C THR A 32 2.89 8.89 13.23
N ALA A 33 3.07 7.58 13.35
CA ALA A 33 2.60 6.67 12.34
C ALA A 33 1.07 6.65 12.29
N SER A 34 0.52 6.64 11.09
CA SER A 34 -0.91 6.46 10.86
C SER A 34 -1.15 5.01 10.46
N THR A 35 -1.99 4.31 11.21
CA THR A 35 -2.21 2.88 11.02
C THR A 35 -3.59 2.62 10.43
N PHE A 36 -3.63 1.79 9.41
CA PHE A 36 -4.85 1.39 8.73
C PHE A 36 -4.88 -0.12 8.61
N THR A 37 -6.07 -0.68 8.54
CA THR A 37 -6.24 -2.12 8.35
C THR A 37 -7.05 -2.36 7.08
N VAL A 38 -6.53 -3.22 6.21
CA VAL A 38 -7.28 -3.64 5.02
C VAL A 38 -8.50 -4.43 5.48
N PRO A 39 -9.72 -3.99 5.14
CA PRO A 39 -10.93 -4.65 5.63
C PRO A 39 -11.05 -6.09 5.14
N VAL A 40 -11.83 -6.88 5.88
CA VAL A 40 -12.16 -8.25 5.47
C VAL A 40 -12.83 -8.20 4.09
N GLY A 41 -12.43 -9.11 3.22
CA GLY A 41 -12.98 -9.19 1.88
C GLY A 41 -12.47 -8.14 0.92
N LYS A 42 -11.46 -7.36 1.32
CA LYS A 42 -10.85 -6.34 0.49
C LYS A 42 -9.37 -6.63 0.27
N VAL A 43 -8.85 -6.04 -0.79
CA VAL A 43 -7.42 -6.02 -1.10
C VAL A 43 -7.08 -4.59 -1.50
N TRP A 44 -5.97 -4.09 -1.02
CA TRP A 44 -5.50 -2.75 -1.37
C TRP A 44 -4.30 -2.82 -2.31
N LYS A 45 -4.30 -1.91 -3.26
CA LYS A 45 -3.21 -1.74 -4.22
C LYS A 45 -2.68 -0.33 -4.08
N ILE A 46 -1.49 -0.18 -3.53
CA ILE A 46 -0.85 1.14 -3.42
C ILE A 46 -0.36 1.55 -4.80
N GLU A 47 -0.90 2.64 -5.33
CA GLU A 47 -0.56 3.14 -6.67
C GLU A 47 0.49 4.23 -6.64
N GLY A 48 0.53 5.03 -5.60
CA GLY A 48 1.46 6.13 -5.53
C GLY A 48 1.39 6.86 -4.22
N SER A 49 2.28 7.82 -4.05
CA SER A 49 2.32 8.61 -2.84
C SER A 49 2.98 9.96 -3.12
N MET A 50 2.66 10.93 -2.26
CA MET A 50 3.26 12.25 -2.28
C MET A 50 3.75 12.58 -0.89
N ALA A 51 4.84 13.34 -0.82
CA ALA A 51 5.39 13.83 0.43
C ALA A 51 5.56 15.33 0.35
N TYR A 52 5.60 15.97 1.51
CA TYR A 52 5.83 17.42 1.58
C TYR A 52 7.16 17.82 0.96
N THR A 53 8.20 17.03 1.18
CA THR A 53 9.53 17.28 0.64
C THR A 53 10.24 15.96 0.34
N ASN A 54 11.18 16.00 -0.60
CA ASN A 54 11.98 14.84 -0.95
C ASN A 54 12.95 14.42 0.16
N ASN A 55 13.19 15.28 1.16
CA ASN A 55 14.06 14.95 2.27
C ASN A 55 13.36 14.09 3.32
N TYR A 56 12.05 14.07 3.32
CA TYR A 56 11.25 13.34 4.31
C TYR A 56 10.10 12.63 3.61
N PRO A 57 10.40 11.54 2.92
CA PRO A 57 9.41 10.86 2.09
C PRO A 57 8.38 10.13 2.92
N THR A 58 7.23 9.90 2.31
CA THR A 58 6.22 9.02 2.87
C THR A 58 6.71 7.58 2.75
N ARG A 59 6.57 6.81 3.81
CA ARG A 59 7.03 5.43 3.86
C ARG A 59 6.07 4.54 4.60
N ILE A 60 6.15 3.25 4.33
CA ILE A 60 5.56 2.24 5.19
C ILE A 60 6.51 2.04 6.35
N SER A 61 6.03 2.25 7.57
CA SER A 61 6.84 2.14 8.78
C SER A 61 6.60 0.85 9.56
N ALA A 62 5.52 0.14 9.28
CA ALA A 62 5.25 -1.17 9.88
C ALA A 62 4.21 -1.93 9.06
N ILE A 63 4.34 -3.26 9.04
CA ILE A 63 3.35 -4.18 8.50
C ILE A 63 3.03 -5.22 9.58
N ASN A 64 1.76 -5.32 9.95
CA ASN A 64 1.30 -6.24 10.98
C ASN A 64 2.10 -6.13 12.28
N GLY A 65 2.41 -4.88 12.67
CA GLY A 65 3.18 -4.59 13.87
C GLY A 65 4.69 -4.78 13.74
N ASN A 66 5.18 -5.26 12.62
CA ASN A 66 6.61 -5.46 12.39
C ASN A 66 7.22 -4.19 11.80
N PRO A 67 8.18 -3.56 12.47
CA PRO A 67 8.81 -2.34 11.96
C PRO A 67 9.53 -2.58 10.65
N MET A 68 9.44 -1.62 9.74
CA MET A 68 10.16 -1.64 8.48
C MET A 68 10.30 -0.23 7.93
N GLU A 69 11.15 -0.07 6.90
CA GLU A 69 11.30 1.19 6.21
C GLU A 69 11.19 0.96 4.72
N ALA A 70 9.98 1.09 4.21
CA ALA A 70 9.73 0.95 2.78
C ALA A 70 9.29 2.32 2.25
N TYR A 71 10.18 3.00 1.55
CA TYR A 71 9.90 4.32 1.01
C TYR A 71 8.99 4.23 -0.20
N LEU A 72 7.95 5.05 -0.19
CA LEU A 72 6.99 5.12 -1.30
C LEU A 72 7.36 6.23 -2.30
N THR A 73 8.19 7.19 -1.87
CA THR A 73 8.72 8.24 -2.73
C THR A 73 10.25 8.23 -2.66
N GLY A 74 10.91 8.77 -3.68
CA GLY A 74 12.35 8.89 -3.70
C GLY A 74 12.87 9.73 -2.54
N TYR A 75 14.06 9.42 -2.08
CA TYR A 75 14.69 10.07 -0.94
C TYR A 75 16.10 10.50 -1.32
N THR A 76 16.39 11.81 -1.21
CA THR A 76 17.67 12.37 -1.66
C THR A 76 18.36 13.22 -0.60
N TYR A 77 18.23 12.87 0.66
CA TYR A 77 18.83 13.64 1.75
C TYR A 77 20.33 13.37 1.86
N LEU A 78 21.14 14.41 2.03
CA LEU A 78 22.59 14.34 2.22
C LEU A 78 23.31 13.59 1.09
N ASN A 79 22.87 13.74 -0.13
CA ASN A 79 23.43 13.06 -1.32
C ASN A 79 23.28 11.54 -1.32
N TYR A 80 22.49 10.99 -0.40
CA TYR A 80 22.13 9.58 -0.43
C TYR A 80 20.87 9.44 -1.25
N GLY A 81 20.97 8.71 -2.36
CA GLY A 81 19.79 8.37 -3.14
C GLY A 81 19.19 7.07 -2.62
N ILE A 82 17.97 7.13 -2.10
CA ILE A 82 17.23 5.94 -1.72
C ILE A 82 16.09 5.78 -2.71
N LEU A 83 16.06 4.66 -3.40
CA LEU A 83 15.01 4.38 -4.37
C LEU A 83 13.74 3.93 -3.64
N PRO A 84 12.57 4.34 -4.13
CA PRO A 84 11.32 3.85 -3.56
C PRO A 84 11.12 2.37 -3.89
N ILE A 85 10.28 1.72 -3.11
CA ILE A 85 9.87 0.35 -3.45
C ILE A 85 9.13 0.36 -4.78
N PRO A 86 9.19 -0.73 -5.55
CA PRO A 86 8.42 -0.81 -6.78
C PRO A 86 6.92 -0.72 -6.49
N LEU A 87 6.22 0.14 -7.22
CA LEU A 87 4.78 0.23 -7.17
C LEU A 87 4.19 -0.33 -8.45
N PRO A 88 3.02 -0.90 -8.43
CA PRO A 88 2.11 -0.98 -7.28
C PRO A 88 2.53 -2.02 -6.25
N TYR A 89 2.14 -1.79 -5.01
CA TYR A 89 2.35 -2.74 -3.93
C TYR A 89 1.01 -3.20 -3.37
N TRP A 90 0.83 -4.51 -3.27
CA TRP A 90 -0.45 -5.09 -2.89
C TRP A 90 -0.46 -5.45 -1.41
N LEU A 91 -1.57 -5.11 -0.75
CA LEU A 91 -1.82 -5.45 0.66
C LEU A 91 -3.01 -6.39 0.73
N PRO A 92 -2.82 -7.63 1.20
CA PRO A 92 -3.93 -8.58 1.32
C PRO A 92 -4.90 -8.18 2.43
N THR A 93 -6.05 -8.83 2.43
CA THR A 93 -7.07 -8.63 3.46
C THR A 93 -6.50 -8.80 4.86
N ASN A 94 -7.01 -8.04 5.81
CA ASN A 94 -6.61 -8.04 7.23
C ASN A 94 -5.18 -7.56 7.50
N THR A 95 -4.45 -7.11 6.49
CA THR A 95 -3.11 -6.54 6.72
C THR A 95 -3.24 -5.22 7.44
N GLN A 96 -2.48 -5.05 8.51
CA GLN A 96 -2.34 -3.78 9.20
C GLN A 96 -1.11 -3.08 8.65
N VAL A 97 -1.28 -1.86 8.16
CA VAL A 97 -0.18 -1.09 7.58
C VAL A 97 -0.07 0.26 8.27
N SER A 98 1.14 0.65 8.60
CA SER A 98 1.41 1.96 9.19
C SER A 98 2.25 2.79 8.23
N PHE A 99 1.82 4.03 8.02
CA PHE A 99 2.55 4.98 7.17
C PHE A 99 3.09 6.10 8.02
N SER A 100 4.23 6.63 7.63
CA SER A 100 4.85 7.79 8.27
C SER A 100 5.38 8.74 7.23
N THR A 101 5.41 10.02 7.57
CA THR A 101 5.95 11.05 6.67
C THR A 101 6.57 12.17 7.48
N GLY A 102 7.61 12.80 6.91
CA GLY A 102 8.22 13.98 7.49
C GLY A 102 8.88 13.76 8.83
N ASN A 103 9.33 14.85 9.42
CA ASN A 103 9.84 14.87 10.79
C ASN A 103 9.55 16.20 11.50
N THR A 104 8.72 17.04 10.91
CA THR A 104 8.37 18.36 11.44
C THR A 104 6.86 18.51 11.46
N ILE A 105 6.32 19.06 12.54
CA ILE A 105 4.88 19.31 12.66
C ILE A 105 4.42 20.17 11.48
N GLY A 106 3.34 19.76 10.85
CA GLY A 106 2.79 20.44 9.68
C GLY A 106 3.13 19.75 8.36
N TYR A 107 4.09 18.83 8.36
CA TYR A 107 4.37 18.05 7.16
C TYR A 107 3.27 17.00 6.96
N LYS A 108 2.88 16.83 5.71
CA LYS A 108 1.86 15.87 5.32
C LYS A 108 2.33 15.09 4.11
N GLY A 109 1.83 13.88 4.00
CA GLY A 109 1.97 13.06 2.81
C GLY A 109 0.64 12.46 2.47
N TYR A 110 0.53 11.90 1.28
CA TYR A 110 -0.67 11.25 0.80
C TYR A 110 -0.32 9.94 0.16
N VAL A 111 -1.16 8.94 0.41
CA VAL A 111 -1.01 7.62 -0.21
C VAL A 111 -2.26 7.34 -1.02
N SER A 112 -2.08 7.04 -2.30
CA SER A 112 -3.19 6.72 -3.19
C SER A 112 -3.31 5.21 -3.31
N ILE A 113 -4.48 4.69 -3.00
CA ILE A 113 -4.76 3.26 -2.94
C ILE A 113 -6.02 2.97 -3.74
N ILE A 114 -6.00 1.89 -4.50
CA ILE A 114 -7.20 1.33 -5.10
C ILE A 114 -7.63 0.14 -4.25
N GLU A 115 -8.87 0.17 -3.79
CA GLU A 115 -9.46 -0.93 -3.04
C GLU A 115 -10.30 -1.79 -3.97
N PHE A 116 -10.06 -3.09 -3.88
CA PHE A 116 -10.83 -4.09 -4.62
C PHE A 116 -11.62 -4.96 -3.67
N ASN A 117 -12.81 -5.38 -4.11
CA ASN A 117 -13.54 -6.45 -3.46
C ASN A 117 -12.97 -7.78 -3.93
N VAL A 118 -12.79 -8.69 -2.99
CA VAL A 118 -12.47 -10.08 -3.31
C VAL A 118 -13.79 -10.82 -3.46
N ILE A 119 -14.05 -11.35 -4.63
CA ILE A 119 -15.27 -12.06 -4.94
C ILE A 119 -15.01 -13.56 -4.83
N PRO A 120 -15.76 -14.27 -3.97
CA PRO A 120 -15.56 -15.71 -3.79
C PRO A 120 -15.91 -16.53 -5.01
#